data_c97e7095eadf1c7e66849d80b0edb6dd
#
_entry.id   c97e7095eadf1c7e66849d80b0edb6dd
#
_cell.length_a   1.000
_cell.length_b   1.000
_cell.length_c   1.000
_cell.angle_alpha   90.00
_cell.angle_beta   90.00
_cell.angle_gamma   90.00
#
_symmetry.space_group_name_H-M   'P 1'
#
loop_
_entity.id
_entity.type
_entity.pdbx_description
1 polymer ?
#
loop_
_entity_poly.entity_id
_entity_poly.type
_entity_poly.pdbx_seq_one_letter_code
_entity_poly.pdbx_strand_id
1 'polypeptide(L)'
;MAKTASSAKKADGGNTLSARLARLGLTTQAALLTHLPLRYEDETRITALRDVRDGVPAQVHVEVVECSVQFRPRRQLLVRVRDTSDDGEDATLRFLNFYPSQQKQMEAGARLRVFGEARVGFAGVEFVHPRVKRVDDDVPLPTALTPVYPTTAGLSQAALRALIERALSHENLEDTLPEPLRAHYRLAPFADCLRALHHPPPNTPLAVLEDRSHPAWQRMKFDELLAQQISLRKAYAARRAQDAPVLAPRDTLAHALLDRLPFRLTCAQQRAWQEIANDLAGAHPMQRLLQGDVGSGKTIVAALAMLRAAEHGAQAA
;
A
#
# COMPACT_ATOMS: atom_id res chain seq x y z
N MET A 1 29.49 4.27 54.64
CA MET A 1 29.60 3.67 53.32
C MET A 1 28.17 3.50 52.73
N ALA A 2 27.74 4.47 51.94
CA ALA A 2 26.40 4.47 51.35
C ALA A 2 26.49 3.93 49.93
N LYS A 3 25.74 2.86 49.64
CA LYS A 3 25.58 2.30 48.30
C LYS A 3 24.50 3.09 47.57
N THR A 4 24.88 3.93 46.61
CA THR A 4 24.02 4.55 45.62
C THR A 4 23.65 3.50 44.56
N ALA A 5 22.41 2.98 44.59
CA ALA A 5 21.85 2.19 43.53
C ALA A 5 21.36 3.11 42.39
N SER A 6 22.11 3.19 41.30
CA SER A 6 21.70 3.81 40.06
C SER A 6 20.64 2.94 39.37
N SER A 7 19.39 3.37 39.44
CA SER A 7 18.28 2.82 38.68
C SER A 7 18.41 3.27 37.22
N ALA A 8 19.03 2.44 36.39
CA ALA A 8 19.01 2.62 34.93
C ALA A 8 17.59 2.35 34.41
N LYS A 9 16.86 3.40 34.09
CA LYS A 9 15.60 3.37 33.34
C LYS A 9 15.88 2.76 31.98
N LYS A 10 15.51 1.50 31.79
CA LYS A 10 15.46 0.86 30.45
C LYS A 10 14.55 1.74 29.57
N ALA A 11 15.14 2.45 28.62
CA ALA A 11 14.40 3.17 27.60
C ALA A 11 13.62 2.15 26.78
N ASP A 12 12.31 2.28 26.79
CA ASP A 12 11.34 1.48 26.02
C ASP A 12 11.43 1.90 24.53
N GLY A 13 12.52 1.45 23.85
CA GLY A 13 12.84 1.83 22.47
C GLY A 13 11.84 1.34 21.42
N GLY A 14 10.88 0.50 21.81
CA GLY A 14 9.90 -0.09 20.89
C GLY A 14 8.64 0.75 20.64
N ASN A 15 8.40 1.81 21.39
CA ASN A 15 7.13 2.54 21.38
C ASN A 15 7.25 4.01 20.93
N THR A 16 8.41 4.43 20.45
CA THR A 16 8.61 5.79 19.92
C THR A 16 7.96 5.95 18.54
N LEU A 17 7.59 7.18 18.17
CA LEU A 17 7.05 7.50 16.84
C LEU A 17 7.97 7.01 15.72
N SER A 18 9.28 7.21 15.87
CA SER A 18 10.30 6.76 14.92
C SER A 18 10.29 5.23 14.75
N ALA A 19 10.19 4.46 15.83
CA ALA A 19 10.11 3.00 15.76
C ALA A 19 8.82 2.51 15.06
N ARG A 20 7.70 3.23 15.24
CA ARG A 20 6.43 2.91 14.55
C ARG A 20 6.52 3.21 13.06
N LEU A 21 7.11 4.34 12.68
CA LEU A 21 7.36 4.69 11.28
C LEU A 21 8.31 3.70 10.61
N ALA A 22 9.39 3.29 11.31
CA ALA A 22 10.32 2.29 10.79
C ALA A 22 9.67 0.94 10.50
N ARG A 23 8.66 0.51 11.29
CA ARG A 23 7.87 -0.73 11.00
C ARG A 23 7.11 -0.66 9.67
N LEU A 24 6.78 0.54 9.20
CA LEU A 24 6.15 0.77 7.90
C LEU A 24 7.18 1.07 6.80
N GLY A 25 8.47 1.04 7.10
CA GLY A 25 9.53 1.45 6.17
C GLY A 25 9.63 2.97 5.96
N LEU A 26 8.92 3.78 6.76
CA LEU A 26 8.85 5.23 6.62
C LEU A 26 10.01 5.91 7.38
N THR A 27 11.24 5.63 6.93
CA THR A 27 12.46 6.12 7.58
C THR A 27 13.03 7.38 6.94
N THR A 28 12.55 7.75 5.77
CA THR A 28 12.97 8.94 5.01
C THR A 28 11.77 9.79 4.64
N GLN A 29 12.02 11.04 4.31
CA GLN A 29 10.98 11.96 3.85
C GLN A 29 10.38 11.49 2.52
N ALA A 30 11.20 11.02 1.58
CA ALA A 30 10.73 10.43 0.34
C ALA A 30 9.80 9.22 0.57
N ALA A 31 10.12 8.36 1.56
CA ALA A 31 9.24 7.25 1.92
C ALA A 31 7.89 7.71 2.48
N LEU A 32 7.83 8.82 3.21
CA LEU A 32 6.58 9.43 3.66
C LEU A 32 5.76 9.94 2.47
N LEU A 33 6.38 10.63 1.52
CA LEU A 33 5.71 11.18 0.34
C LEU A 33 5.17 10.10 -0.60
N THR A 34 5.87 8.99 -0.70
CA THR A 34 5.44 7.83 -1.51
C THR A 34 4.57 6.83 -0.73
N HIS A 35 4.26 7.12 0.54
CA HIS A 35 3.29 6.34 1.32
C HIS A 35 1.87 6.72 0.93
N LEU A 36 1.41 6.18 -0.19
CA LEU A 36 0.15 6.57 -0.83
C LEU A 36 -1.07 6.03 -0.08
N PRO A 37 -2.22 6.74 -0.15
CA PRO A 37 -3.47 6.30 0.48
C PRO A 37 -3.99 4.98 -0.07
N LEU A 38 -4.62 4.18 0.80
CA LEU A 38 -5.36 2.97 0.41
C LEU A 38 -6.74 3.29 -0.16
N ARG A 39 -7.41 4.27 0.46
CA ARG A 39 -8.74 4.75 0.09
C ARG A 39 -8.91 6.18 0.55
N TYR A 40 -10.03 6.77 0.18
CA TYR A 40 -10.41 8.14 0.53
C TYR A 40 -11.79 8.16 1.17
N GLU A 41 -12.01 9.14 2.03
CA GLU A 41 -13.28 9.39 2.71
C GLU A 41 -13.75 10.80 2.38
N ASP A 42 -15.01 10.94 1.95
CA ASP A 42 -15.59 12.25 1.64
C ASP A 42 -16.17 12.89 2.91
N GLU A 43 -15.35 13.67 3.58
CA GLU A 43 -15.73 14.50 4.72
C GLU A 43 -15.96 15.98 4.32
N THR A 44 -15.99 16.26 3.01
CA THR A 44 -16.03 17.63 2.49
C THR A 44 -17.44 18.24 2.48
N ARG A 45 -18.46 17.42 2.71
CA ARG A 45 -19.86 17.81 2.70
C ARG A 45 -20.62 17.18 3.84
N ILE A 46 -21.70 17.84 4.28
CA ILE A 46 -22.68 17.29 5.20
C ILE A 46 -23.83 16.70 4.37
N THR A 47 -24.21 15.47 4.71
CA THR A 47 -25.36 14.78 4.13
C THR A 47 -26.50 14.82 5.16
N ALA A 48 -27.69 15.24 4.76
CA ALA A 48 -28.88 15.16 5.64
C ALA A 48 -29.22 13.69 5.92
N LEU A 49 -29.72 13.36 7.11
CA LEU A 49 -30.04 11.97 7.48
C LEU A 49 -31.02 11.30 6.51
N ARG A 50 -31.96 12.03 5.93
CA ARG A 50 -32.91 11.55 4.91
C ARG A 50 -32.24 11.10 3.60
N ASP A 51 -31.07 11.67 3.27
CA ASP A 51 -30.35 11.40 2.02
C ASP A 51 -29.26 10.31 2.19
N VAL A 52 -29.09 9.82 3.41
CA VAL A 52 -28.13 8.77 3.75
C VAL A 52 -28.58 7.45 3.13
N ARG A 53 -27.63 6.72 2.54
CA ARG A 53 -27.89 5.43 1.88
C ARG A 53 -27.24 4.29 2.66
N ASP A 54 -27.92 3.15 2.66
CA ASP A 54 -27.43 1.92 3.31
C ASP A 54 -26.06 1.48 2.75
N GLY A 55 -25.12 1.17 3.65
CA GLY A 55 -23.76 0.75 3.31
C GLY A 55 -22.85 1.85 2.76
N VAL A 56 -23.32 3.11 2.67
CA VAL A 56 -22.53 4.21 2.12
C VAL A 56 -22.01 5.09 3.27
N PRO A 57 -20.68 5.35 3.34
CA PRO A 57 -20.14 6.30 4.30
C PRO A 57 -20.67 7.70 4.07
N ALA A 58 -21.14 8.35 5.15
CA ALA A 58 -21.66 9.70 5.11
C ALA A 58 -21.17 10.53 6.31
N GLN A 59 -21.03 11.83 6.10
CA GLN A 59 -20.82 12.79 7.16
C GLN A 59 -22.12 13.53 7.44
N VAL A 60 -22.60 13.45 8.67
CA VAL A 60 -23.84 14.08 9.12
C VAL A 60 -23.58 15.06 10.26
N HIS A 61 -24.43 16.07 10.39
CA HIS A 61 -24.38 17.02 11.48
C HIS A 61 -25.63 16.84 12.36
N VAL A 62 -25.43 16.46 13.60
CA VAL A 62 -26.53 16.03 14.49
C VAL A 62 -26.39 16.62 15.88
N GLU A 63 -27.51 16.69 16.57
CA GLU A 63 -27.60 17.05 18.00
C GLU A 63 -27.96 15.81 18.81
N VAL A 64 -27.30 15.62 19.94
CA VAL A 64 -27.59 14.51 20.86
C VAL A 64 -28.92 14.74 21.59
N VAL A 65 -29.84 13.84 21.39
CA VAL A 65 -31.11 13.82 22.10
C VAL A 65 -30.98 13.05 23.42
N GLU A 66 -30.36 11.88 23.37
CA GLU A 66 -30.21 10.98 24.51
C GLU A 66 -28.94 10.14 24.40
N CYS A 67 -28.27 9.94 25.54
CA CYS A 67 -27.08 9.09 25.62
C CYS A 67 -27.28 8.06 26.74
N SER A 68 -27.40 6.79 26.41
CA SER A 68 -27.66 5.71 27.35
C SER A 68 -26.71 4.53 27.20
N VAL A 69 -26.38 3.89 28.35
CA VAL A 69 -25.59 2.66 28.39
C VAL A 69 -26.50 1.48 28.56
N GLN A 70 -26.55 0.59 27.60
CA GLN A 70 -27.30 -0.65 27.68
C GLN A 70 -26.39 -1.82 28.04
N PHE A 71 -26.87 -2.76 28.85
CA PHE A 71 -26.11 -3.91 29.33
C PHE A 71 -26.52 -5.24 28.67
N ARG A 72 -27.62 -5.27 27.93
CA ARG A 72 -28.13 -6.47 27.25
C ARG A 72 -28.24 -6.22 25.74
N PRO A 73 -27.84 -7.17 24.88
CA PRO A 73 -27.21 -8.47 25.15
C PRO A 73 -25.77 -8.36 25.63
N ARG A 74 -25.12 -7.22 25.44
CA ARG A 74 -23.78 -6.84 25.95
C ARG A 74 -23.73 -5.36 26.27
N ARG A 75 -22.73 -4.94 27.06
CA ARG A 75 -22.52 -3.51 27.35
C ARG A 75 -22.24 -2.75 26.06
N GLN A 76 -23.06 -1.74 25.77
CA GLN A 76 -22.95 -0.87 24.62
C GLN A 76 -23.44 0.55 24.96
N LEU A 77 -22.90 1.55 24.27
CA LEU A 77 -23.35 2.91 24.35
C LEU A 77 -24.26 3.17 23.14
N LEU A 78 -25.48 3.59 23.40
CA LEU A 78 -26.44 4.06 22.39
C LEU A 78 -26.63 5.54 22.56
N VAL A 79 -26.47 6.27 21.47
CA VAL A 79 -26.69 7.72 21.44
C VAL A 79 -27.74 8.00 20.36
N ARG A 80 -28.90 8.43 20.82
CA ARG A 80 -29.94 8.91 19.90
C ARG A 80 -29.63 10.34 19.53
N VAL A 81 -29.59 10.61 18.26
CA VAL A 81 -29.24 11.91 17.70
C VAL A 81 -30.31 12.37 16.71
N ARG A 82 -30.42 13.67 16.54
CA ARG A 82 -31.36 14.31 15.61
C ARG A 82 -30.57 15.14 14.61
N ASP A 83 -30.99 15.09 13.34
CA ASP A 83 -30.43 15.96 12.30
C ASP A 83 -30.58 17.43 12.70
N THR A 84 -29.58 18.24 12.50
CA THR A 84 -29.64 19.70 12.72
C THR A 84 -30.23 20.43 11.53
N SER A 85 -30.52 19.77 10.42
CA SER A 85 -31.31 20.30 9.31
C SER A 85 -32.81 20.37 9.68
N ASP A 86 -33.58 21.13 8.92
CA ASP A 86 -34.97 21.48 9.27
C ASP A 86 -35.95 20.30 9.43
N ASP A 87 -35.61 19.11 8.98
CA ASP A 87 -36.51 17.96 8.95
C ASP A 87 -36.48 17.07 10.22
N GLY A 88 -35.50 17.28 11.10
CA GLY A 88 -35.45 16.67 12.43
C GLY A 88 -35.47 15.15 12.50
N GLU A 89 -34.98 14.45 11.47
CA GLU A 89 -34.87 12.98 11.48
C GLU A 89 -33.94 12.49 12.58
N ASP A 90 -34.27 11.34 13.18
CA ASP A 90 -33.52 10.72 14.25
C ASP A 90 -32.62 9.59 13.69
N ALA A 91 -31.42 9.45 14.28
CA ALA A 91 -30.52 8.33 14.03
C ALA A 91 -29.97 7.80 15.35
N THR A 92 -29.40 6.60 15.31
CA THR A 92 -28.74 5.96 16.44
C THR A 92 -27.25 5.77 16.18
N LEU A 93 -26.40 6.26 17.09
CA LEU A 93 -24.98 5.95 17.09
C LEU A 93 -24.74 4.80 18.09
N ARG A 94 -24.14 3.72 17.65
CA ARG A 94 -23.88 2.53 18.48
C ARG A 94 -22.38 2.30 18.66
N PHE A 95 -21.95 2.18 19.92
CA PHE A 95 -20.57 1.85 20.28
C PHE A 95 -20.55 0.59 21.16
N LEU A 96 -20.01 -0.49 20.63
CA LEU A 96 -19.85 -1.76 21.36
C LEU A 96 -18.69 -1.72 22.35
N ASN A 97 -17.69 -0.87 22.07
CA ASN A 97 -16.58 -0.54 22.95
C ASN A 97 -16.46 0.97 23.05
N PHE A 98 -16.46 1.52 24.26
CA PHE A 98 -16.39 2.94 24.49
C PHE A 98 -15.67 3.27 25.80
N TYR A 99 -15.09 4.47 25.86
CA TYR A 99 -14.46 5.02 27.04
C TYR A 99 -15.36 6.05 27.72
N PRO A 100 -15.23 6.27 29.04
CA PRO A 100 -16.02 7.29 29.76
C PRO A 100 -15.85 8.71 29.14
N SER A 101 -14.69 9.02 28.60
CA SER A 101 -14.46 10.29 27.92
C SER A 101 -15.32 10.48 26.66
N GLN A 102 -15.56 9.41 25.90
CA GLN A 102 -16.45 9.45 24.73
C GLN A 102 -17.91 9.70 25.16
N GLN A 103 -18.35 9.04 26.23
CA GLN A 103 -19.70 9.26 26.78
C GLN A 103 -19.91 10.73 27.18
N LYS A 104 -18.94 11.36 27.84
CA LYS A 104 -18.98 12.79 28.20
C LYS A 104 -19.05 13.73 26.99
N GLN A 105 -18.44 13.34 25.86
CA GLN A 105 -18.51 14.15 24.63
C GLN A 105 -19.90 14.11 23.98
N MET A 106 -20.71 13.10 24.29
CA MET A 106 -22.03 12.83 23.69
C MET A 106 -23.16 13.05 24.70
N GLU A 107 -23.05 14.08 25.55
CA GLU A 107 -24.14 14.50 26.44
C GLU A 107 -25.30 15.13 25.66
N ALA A 108 -26.52 15.04 26.18
CA ALA A 108 -27.72 15.64 25.56
C ALA A 108 -27.50 17.13 25.25
N GLY A 109 -27.93 17.56 24.09
CA GLY A 109 -27.69 18.91 23.56
C GLY A 109 -26.33 19.15 22.92
N ALA A 110 -25.42 18.16 22.94
CA ALA A 110 -24.13 18.31 22.25
C ALA A 110 -24.30 18.21 20.73
N ARG A 111 -23.71 19.15 19.99
CA ARG A 111 -23.68 19.10 18.53
C ARG A 111 -22.47 18.31 18.06
N LEU A 112 -22.72 17.35 17.19
CA LEU A 112 -21.74 16.39 16.73
C LEU A 112 -21.66 16.36 15.21
N ARG A 113 -20.43 16.29 14.70
CA ARG A 113 -20.14 15.86 13.35
C ARG A 113 -19.80 14.38 13.40
N VAL A 114 -20.59 13.57 12.73
CA VAL A 114 -20.50 12.11 12.73
C VAL A 114 -20.14 11.64 11.34
N PHE A 115 -19.10 10.82 11.22
CA PHE A 115 -18.71 10.19 9.95
C PHE A 115 -18.65 8.66 10.12
N GLY A 116 -19.33 7.96 9.25
CA GLY A 116 -19.32 6.49 9.26
C GLY A 116 -20.19 5.91 8.16
N GLU A 117 -20.13 4.59 8.04
CA GLU A 117 -21.02 3.82 7.19
C GLU A 117 -22.42 3.77 7.85
N ALA A 118 -23.41 4.22 7.13
CA ALA A 118 -24.78 4.20 7.61
C ALA A 118 -25.43 2.84 7.33
N ARG A 119 -26.29 2.42 8.26
CA ARG A 119 -27.19 1.29 8.11
C ARG A 119 -28.61 1.79 8.17
N VAL A 120 -29.35 1.56 7.10
CA VAL A 120 -30.74 1.99 7.00
C VAL A 120 -31.65 0.76 7.12
N GLY A 121 -32.48 0.74 8.17
CA GLY A 121 -33.37 -0.39 8.44
C GLY A 121 -34.71 0.06 8.98
N PHE A 122 -35.56 -0.89 9.38
CA PHE A 122 -36.89 -0.61 9.95
C PHE A 122 -36.86 0.27 11.21
N ALA A 123 -35.75 0.25 11.95
CA ALA A 123 -35.57 1.07 13.15
C ALA A 123 -34.98 2.46 12.85
N GLY A 124 -34.88 2.84 11.60
CA GLY A 124 -34.26 4.10 11.16
C GLY A 124 -32.79 3.97 10.77
N VAL A 125 -32.07 5.08 10.80
CA VAL A 125 -30.66 5.17 10.46
C VAL A 125 -29.79 4.84 11.66
N GLU A 126 -28.80 3.94 11.49
CA GLU A 126 -27.85 3.58 12.53
C GLU A 126 -26.40 3.71 12.00
N PHE A 127 -25.51 4.25 12.84
CA PHE A 127 -24.07 4.24 12.62
C PHE A 127 -23.39 3.40 13.70
N VAL A 128 -22.63 2.37 13.28
CA VAL A 128 -21.91 1.50 14.22
C VAL A 128 -20.45 1.92 14.29
N HIS A 129 -19.99 2.28 15.48
CA HIS A 129 -18.62 2.79 15.70
C HIS A 129 -18.23 3.97 14.80
N PRO A 130 -19.11 4.98 14.59
CA PRO A 130 -18.73 6.11 13.77
C PRO A 130 -17.61 6.93 14.41
N ARG A 131 -16.90 7.68 13.59
CA ARG A 131 -16.05 8.77 14.10
C ARG A 131 -16.94 9.94 14.50
N VAL A 132 -16.71 10.43 15.70
CA VAL A 132 -17.50 11.53 16.27
C VAL A 132 -16.57 12.65 16.68
N LYS A 133 -16.92 13.86 16.28
CA LYS A 133 -16.24 15.09 16.70
C LYS A 133 -17.30 16.06 17.22
N ARG A 134 -17.11 16.56 18.43
CA ARG A 134 -17.92 17.68 18.93
C ARG A 134 -17.56 18.92 18.11
N VAL A 135 -18.55 19.63 17.64
CA VAL A 135 -18.36 20.81 16.81
C VAL A 135 -19.23 21.94 17.34
N ASP A 136 -18.63 23.10 17.41
CA ASP A 136 -19.36 24.37 17.50
C ASP A 136 -19.65 24.84 16.07
N ASP A 137 -20.59 25.74 15.88
CA ASP A 137 -21.19 26.10 14.57
C ASP A 137 -20.16 26.57 13.50
N ASP A 138 -18.95 26.98 13.91
CA ASP A 138 -17.94 27.60 13.04
C ASP A 138 -16.79 26.68 12.60
N VAL A 139 -16.84 25.39 12.88
CA VAL A 139 -15.73 24.49 12.45
C VAL A 139 -15.83 24.18 10.96
N PRO A 140 -14.90 24.65 10.10
CA PRO A 140 -14.98 24.45 8.67
C PRO A 140 -14.92 22.95 8.29
N LEU A 141 -15.50 22.63 7.14
CA LEU A 141 -15.36 21.32 6.52
C LEU A 141 -13.97 21.17 5.89
N PRO A 142 -13.46 19.93 5.75
CA PRO A 142 -12.28 19.68 4.93
C PRO A 142 -12.48 20.19 3.50
N THR A 143 -11.44 20.79 2.94
CA THR A 143 -11.45 21.32 1.58
C THR A 143 -10.97 20.29 0.54
N ALA A 144 -10.57 19.09 0.98
CA ALA A 144 -10.12 17.98 0.16
C ALA A 144 -10.66 16.67 0.72
N LEU A 145 -10.73 15.63 -0.10
CA LEU A 145 -11.05 14.29 0.35
C LEU A 145 -10.01 13.81 1.38
N THR A 146 -10.49 13.13 2.41
CA THR A 146 -9.64 12.69 3.52
C THR A 146 -8.92 11.38 3.17
N PRO A 147 -7.59 11.36 3.03
CA PRO A 147 -6.84 10.15 2.72
C PRO A 147 -6.75 9.22 3.93
N VAL A 148 -6.86 7.91 3.68
CA VAL A 148 -6.67 6.84 4.66
C VAL A 148 -5.46 6.03 4.27
N TYR A 149 -4.42 6.06 5.11
CA TYR A 149 -3.13 5.42 4.85
C TYR A 149 -3.00 4.03 5.47
N PRO A 150 -2.13 3.16 4.92
CA PRO A 150 -1.65 1.99 5.64
C PRO A 150 -1.04 2.42 6.98
N THR A 151 -1.37 1.73 8.06
CA THR A 151 -0.86 2.10 9.40
C THR A 151 -0.52 0.87 10.23
N THR A 152 0.11 1.07 11.37
CA THR A 152 0.48 0.04 12.34
C THR A 152 -0.03 0.40 13.74
N ALA A 153 -0.07 -0.58 14.63
CA ALA A 153 -0.54 -0.38 16.00
C ALA A 153 0.17 0.80 16.69
N GLY A 154 -0.63 1.72 17.22
CA GLY A 154 -0.17 2.91 17.93
C GLY A 154 0.18 4.11 17.05
N LEU A 155 0.05 4.02 15.73
CA LEU A 155 0.21 5.16 14.82
C LEU A 155 -1.17 5.57 14.27
N SER A 156 -1.64 6.75 14.64
CA SER A 156 -2.96 7.22 14.22
C SER A 156 -2.93 7.81 12.81
N GLN A 157 -4.08 7.76 12.10
CA GLN A 157 -4.28 8.41 10.81
C GLN A 157 -3.98 9.92 10.87
N ALA A 158 -4.40 10.58 11.94
CA ALA A 158 -4.16 12.00 12.13
C ALA A 158 -2.65 12.32 12.22
N ALA A 159 -1.87 11.50 12.93
CA ALA A 159 -0.42 11.68 13.02
C ALA A 159 0.26 11.46 11.67
N LEU A 160 -0.14 10.43 10.91
CA LEU A 160 0.38 10.18 9.56
C LEU A 160 0.07 11.33 8.61
N ARG A 161 -1.19 11.80 8.58
CA ARG A 161 -1.58 12.95 7.76
C ARG A 161 -0.74 14.19 8.06
N ALA A 162 -0.56 14.51 9.35
CA ALA A 162 0.25 15.67 9.75
C ALA A 162 1.72 15.55 9.34
N LEU A 163 2.29 14.34 9.38
CA LEU A 163 3.67 14.10 8.94
C LEU A 163 3.82 14.24 7.43
N ILE A 164 2.90 13.66 6.67
CA ILE A 164 2.89 13.72 5.20
C ILE A 164 2.66 15.16 4.73
N GLU A 165 1.73 15.89 5.35
CA GLU A 165 1.48 17.30 5.07
C GLU A 165 2.74 18.15 5.27
N ARG A 166 3.44 17.94 6.38
CA ARG A 166 4.71 18.60 6.63
C ARG A 166 5.77 18.24 5.59
N ALA A 167 5.84 16.96 5.19
CA ALA A 167 6.77 16.52 4.16
C ALA A 167 6.48 17.21 2.82
N LEU A 168 5.21 17.26 2.40
CA LEU A 168 4.77 17.93 1.17
C LEU A 168 5.06 19.44 1.15
N SER A 169 5.01 20.09 2.34
CA SER A 169 5.21 21.53 2.44
C SER A 169 6.68 21.95 2.44
N HIS A 170 7.60 21.05 2.83
CA HIS A 170 9.01 21.38 3.03
C HIS A 170 9.93 20.89 1.92
N GLU A 171 9.47 20.04 1.01
CA GLU A 171 10.31 19.48 -0.03
C GLU A 171 10.22 20.23 -1.35
N ASN A 172 11.39 20.53 -1.92
CA ASN A 172 11.48 20.86 -3.33
C ASN A 172 11.33 19.56 -4.13
N LEU A 173 10.10 19.28 -4.55
CA LEU A 173 9.73 18.06 -5.28
C LEU A 173 10.12 18.22 -6.75
N GLU A 174 11.42 18.17 -7.03
CA GLU A 174 11.91 18.18 -8.40
C GLU A 174 11.49 16.90 -9.14
N ASP A 175 11.13 17.08 -10.40
CA ASP A 175 10.76 15.93 -11.23
C ASP A 175 12.01 15.15 -11.64
N THR A 176 12.03 13.87 -11.36
CA THR A 176 13.14 12.98 -11.71
C THR A 176 13.15 12.57 -13.17
N LEU A 177 12.03 12.76 -13.89
CA LEU A 177 11.92 12.44 -15.31
C LEU A 177 12.22 13.67 -16.17
N PRO A 178 13.07 13.52 -17.20
CA PRO A 178 13.30 14.58 -18.21
C PRO A 178 11.99 14.99 -18.90
N GLU A 179 11.85 16.31 -19.15
CA GLU A 179 10.65 16.85 -19.80
C GLU A 179 10.26 16.14 -21.11
N PRO A 180 11.19 15.83 -22.04
CA PRO A 180 10.82 15.11 -23.27
C PRO A 180 10.20 13.75 -23.02
N LEU A 181 10.63 13.05 -21.95
CA LEU A 181 10.08 11.74 -21.59
C LEU A 181 8.67 11.88 -21.01
N ARG A 182 8.47 12.88 -20.13
CA ARG A 182 7.15 13.19 -19.58
C ARG A 182 6.14 13.55 -20.66
N ALA A 183 6.54 14.41 -21.59
CA ALA A 183 5.71 14.84 -22.71
C ALA A 183 5.35 13.64 -23.62
N HIS A 184 6.33 12.78 -23.94
CA HIS A 184 6.11 11.60 -24.79
C HIS A 184 5.06 10.65 -24.22
N TYR A 185 5.11 10.38 -22.89
CA TYR A 185 4.17 9.50 -22.21
C TYR A 185 2.97 10.22 -21.60
N ARG A 186 2.83 11.53 -21.82
CA ARG A 186 1.75 12.39 -21.30
C ARG A 186 1.61 12.30 -19.78
N LEU A 187 2.73 12.30 -19.08
CA LEU A 187 2.78 12.21 -17.62
C LEU A 187 2.76 13.60 -17.00
N ALA A 188 1.93 13.76 -15.98
CA ALA A 188 1.91 14.98 -15.18
C ALA A 188 3.18 15.12 -14.31
N PRO A 189 3.54 16.35 -13.86
CA PRO A 189 4.65 16.55 -12.94
C PRO A 189 4.51 15.73 -11.66
N PHE A 190 5.62 15.21 -11.15
CA PHE A 190 5.63 14.34 -9.95
C PHE A 190 5.02 15.02 -8.73
N ALA A 191 5.40 16.28 -8.48
CA ALA A 191 4.87 17.06 -7.37
C ALA A 191 3.35 17.22 -7.41
N ASP A 192 2.80 17.49 -8.61
CA ASP A 192 1.36 17.67 -8.79
C ASP A 192 0.61 16.36 -8.57
N CYS A 193 1.20 15.23 -9.01
CA CYS A 193 0.64 13.91 -8.77
C CYS A 193 0.61 13.56 -7.28
N LEU A 194 1.68 13.84 -6.54
CA LEU A 194 1.70 13.63 -5.10
C LEU A 194 0.65 14.49 -4.39
N ARG A 195 0.57 15.78 -4.71
CA ARG A 195 -0.45 16.66 -4.13
C ARG A 195 -1.87 16.18 -4.45
N ALA A 196 -2.13 15.79 -5.70
CA ALA A 196 -3.43 15.28 -6.10
C ALA A 196 -3.82 13.97 -5.39
N LEU A 197 -2.85 13.11 -5.02
CA LEU A 197 -3.13 11.88 -4.30
C LEU A 197 -3.23 12.08 -2.78
N HIS A 198 -2.52 13.03 -2.21
CA HIS A 198 -2.59 13.31 -0.78
C HIS A 198 -3.71 14.29 -0.41
N HIS A 199 -4.09 15.18 -1.33
CA HIS A 199 -5.14 16.19 -1.17
C HIS A 199 -6.04 16.26 -2.40
N PRO A 200 -6.79 15.19 -2.71
CA PRO A 200 -7.67 15.22 -3.88
C PRO A 200 -8.79 16.26 -3.69
N PRO A 201 -9.07 17.09 -4.69
CA PRO A 201 -10.19 18.02 -4.63
C PRO A 201 -11.52 17.33 -4.35
N PRO A 202 -12.50 18.02 -3.71
CA PRO A 202 -13.79 17.43 -3.32
C PRO A 202 -14.61 16.86 -4.49
N ASN A 203 -14.41 17.42 -5.68
CA ASN A 203 -15.10 17.02 -6.91
C ASN A 203 -14.42 15.83 -7.62
N THR A 204 -13.31 15.30 -7.09
CA THR A 204 -12.65 14.11 -7.66
C THR A 204 -13.54 12.89 -7.41
N PRO A 205 -13.97 12.15 -8.43
CA PRO A 205 -14.76 10.94 -8.22
C PRO A 205 -13.97 9.90 -7.43
N LEU A 206 -14.53 9.40 -6.33
CA LEU A 206 -13.87 8.39 -5.49
C LEU A 206 -13.48 7.15 -6.29
N ALA A 207 -14.34 6.71 -7.23
CA ALA A 207 -14.08 5.54 -8.05
C ALA A 207 -12.74 5.61 -8.81
N VAL A 208 -12.38 6.77 -9.41
CA VAL A 208 -11.11 6.88 -10.16
C VAL A 208 -9.87 6.90 -9.26
N LEU A 209 -10.05 7.23 -7.98
CA LEU A 209 -8.99 7.13 -6.98
C LEU A 209 -8.84 5.70 -6.46
N GLU A 210 -9.96 5.00 -6.23
CA GLU A 210 -10.01 3.64 -5.70
C GLU A 210 -9.55 2.59 -6.72
N ASP A 211 -10.00 2.70 -7.97
CA ASP A 211 -9.55 1.83 -9.08
C ASP A 211 -8.16 2.21 -9.62
N ARG A 212 -7.59 3.29 -9.10
CA ARG A 212 -6.28 3.82 -9.48
C ARG A 212 -6.16 4.16 -10.97
N SER A 213 -7.24 4.64 -11.58
CA SER A 213 -7.27 5.12 -12.97
C SER A 213 -6.96 6.62 -13.09
N HIS A 214 -6.95 7.37 -11.97
CA HIS A 214 -6.59 8.79 -11.97
C HIS A 214 -5.18 9.01 -12.56
N PRO A 215 -4.93 10.06 -13.37
CA PRO A 215 -3.63 10.32 -13.99
C PRO A 215 -2.45 10.36 -13.03
N ALA A 216 -2.65 10.84 -11.79
CA ALA A 216 -1.63 10.82 -10.76
C ALA A 216 -1.21 9.39 -10.39
N TRP A 217 -2.12 8.43 -10.34
CA TRP A 217 -1.81 7.01 -10.14
C TRP A 217 -1.07 6.41 -11.33
N GLN A 218 -1.37 6.83 -12.56
CA GLN A 218 -0.64 6.40 -13.76
C GLN A 218 0.82 6.83 -13.68
N ARG A 219 1.08 8.06 -13.23
CA ARG A 219 2.44 8.54 -12.99
C ARG A 219 3.17 7.70 -11.94
N MET A 220 2.56 7.42 -10.80
CA MET A 220 3.19 6.60 -9.75
C MET A 220 3.51 5.18 -10.24
N LYS A 221 2.59 4.56 -10.98
CA LYS A 221 2.82 3.24 -11.60
C LYS A 221 3.96 3.27 -12.60
N PHE A 222 4.03 4.33 -13.42
CA PHE A 222 5.12 4.48 -14.40
C PHE A 222 6.48 4.60 -13.71
N ASP A 223 6.60 5.45 -12.70
CA ASP A 223 7.86 5.67 -11.97
C ASP A 223 8.32 4.39 -11.29
N GLU A 224 7.42 3.65 -10.65
CA GLU A 224 7.74 2.36 -10.00
C GLU A 224 8.24 1.32 -11.02
N LEU A 225 7.52 1.15 -12.13
CA LEU A 225 7.91 0.20 -13.18
C LEU A 225 9.24 0.60 -13.84
N LEU A 226 9.45 1.89 -14.05
CA LEU A 226 10.72 2.40 -14.60
C LEU A 226 11.88 2.13 -13.63
N ALA A 227 11.69 2.41 -12.34
CA ALA A 227 12.69 2.17 -11.31
C ALA A 227 13.06 0.67 -11.23
N GLN A 228 12.07 -0.22 -11.29
CA GLN A 228 12.28 -1.67 -11.37
C GLN A 228 13.07 -2.06 -12.61
N GLN A 229 12.70 -1.55 -13.79
CA GLN A 229 13.41 -1.85 -15.04
C GLN A 229 14.85 -1.34 -15.02
N ILE A 230 15.08 -0.14 -14.50
CA ILE A 230 16.44 0.40 -14.36
C ILE A 230 17.26 -0.47 -13.39
N SER A 231 16.68 -0.88 -12.26
CA SER A 231 17.35 -1.75 -11.28
C SER A 231 17.70 -3.09 -11.86
N LEU A 232 16.80 -3.73 -12.61
CA LEU A 232 17.05 -4.99 -13.30
C LEU A 232 18.16 -4.85 -14.36
N ARG A 233 18.12 -3.77 -15.16
CA ARG A 233 19.17 -3.50 -16.16
C ARG A 233 20.54 -3.25 -15.54
N LYS A 234 20.60 -2.49 -14.43
CA LYS A 234 21.84 -2.28 -13.69
C LYS A 234 22.40 -3.60 -13.13
N ALA A 235 21.54 -4.42 -12.52
CA ALA A 235 21.95 -5.74 -12.02
C ALA A 235 22.42 -6.67 -13.15
N TYR A 236 21.77 -6.64 -14.30
CA TYR A 236 22.18 -7.38 -15.48
C TYR A 236 23.55 -6.89 -16.02
N ALA A 237 23.73 -5.57 -16.15
CA ALA A 237 24.98 -4.99 -16.59
C ALA A 237 26.14 -5.31 -15.62
N ALA A 238 25.89 -5.21 -14.31
CA ALA A 238 26.88 -5.55 -13.29
C ALA A 238 27.32 -7.03 -13.35
N ARG A 239 26.38 -7.94 -13.64
CA ARG A 239 26.74 -9.36 -13.85
C ARG A 239 27.52 -9.59 -15.14
N ARG A 240 27.13 -8.94 -16.24
CA ARG A 240 27.88 -9.04 -17.51
C ARG A 240 29.26 -8.43 -17.44
N ALA A 241 29.53 -7.58 -16.47
CA ALA A 241 30.88 -7.07 -16.22
C ALA A 241 31.76 -8.06 -15.44
N GLN A 242 31.19 -9.18 -14.97
CA GLN A 242 31.98 -10.27 -14.37
C GLN A 242 32.45 -11.23 -15.47
N ASP A 243 33.64 -11.73 -15.31
CA ASP A 243 34.20 -12.77 -16.20
C ASP A 243 33.64 -14.14 -15.80
N ALA A 244 33.36 -14.97 -16.79
CA ALA A 244 33.00 -16.38 -16.62
C ALA A 244 33.86 -17.27 -17.49
N PRO A 245 34.10 -18.52 -17.07
CA PRO A 245 34.78 -19.49 -17.91
C PRO A 245 34.00 -19.71 -19.21
N VAL A 246 34.69 -19.60 -20.35
CA VAL A 246 34.12 -19.90 -21.66
C VAL A 246 34.02 -21.43 -21.82
N LEU A 247 32.80 -21.93 -21.81
CA LEU A 247 32.49 -23.35 -22.00
C LEU A 247 32.18 -23.61 -23.48
N ALA A 248 33.20 -23.59 -24.34
CA ALA A 248 33.06 -23.78 -25.78
C ALA A 248 32.41 -25.14 -26.12
N PRO A 249 31.73 -25.29 -27.26
CA PRO A 249 31.15 -26.58 -27.67
C PRO A 249 32.17 -27.69 -27.76
N ARG A 250 32.01 -28.72 -26.93
CA ARG A 250 32.70 -30.02 -27.05
C ARG A 250 31.68 -31.15 -27.26
N ASP A 251 30.60 -31.11 -26.55
CA ASP A 251 29.35 -31.92 -26.64
C ASP A 251 29.55 -33.44 -26.67
N THR A 252 30.73 -33.96 -26.33
CA THR A 252 31.02 -35.41 -26.31
C THR A 252 30.15 -36.14 -25.30
N LEU A 253 30.09 -35.61 -24.05
CA LEU A 253 29.25 -36.18 -22.99
C LEU A 253 27.76 -35.91 -23.24
N ALA A 254 27.42 -34.75 -23.81
CA ALA A 254 26.07 -34.41 -24.17
C ALA A 254 25.51 -35.37 -25.23
N HIS A 255 26.27 -35.64 -26.29
CA HIS A 255 25.91 -36.64 -27.32
C HIS A 255 25.78 -38.05 -26.73
N ALA A 256 26.77 -38.48 -25.92
CA ALA A 256 26.75 -39.78 -25.27
C ALA A 256 25.51 -39.97 -24.35
N LEU A 257 25.05 -38.92 -23.71
CA LEU A 257 23.80 -38.94 -22.94
C LEU A 257 22.58 -39.06 -23.87
N LEU A 258 22.48 -38.22 -24.90
CA LEU A 258 21.34 -38.20 -25.84
C LEU A 258 21.18 -39.54 -26.58
N ASP A 259 22.27 -40.19 -26.95
CA ASP A 259 22.24 -41.50 -27.63
C ASP A 259 21.75 -42.62 -26.71
N ARG A 260 21.87 -42.49 -25.39
CA ARG A 260 21.39 -43.49 -24.43
C ARG A 260 19.96 -43.24 -23.94
N LEU A 261 19.35 -42.08 -24.28
CA LEU A 261 17.99 -41.81 -23.89
C LEU A 261 16.95 -42.67 -24.70
N PRO A 262 15.92 -43.20 -24.06
CA PRO A 262 14.87 -43.94 -24.74
C PRO A 262 13.91 -43.07 -25.56
N PHE A 263 14.16 -41.75 -25.63
CA PHE A 263 13.37 -40.74 -26.33
C PHE A 263 14.28 -39.67 -26.95
N ARG A 264 13.71 -38.91 -27.90
CA ARG A 264 14.38 -37.73 -28.47
C ARG A 264 13.91 -36.45 -27.80
N LEU A 265 14.78 -35.43 -27.75
CA LEU A 265 14.38 -34.09 -27.28
C LEU A 265 13.29 -33.51 -28.17
N THR A 266 12.33 -32.88 -27.56
CA THR A 266 11.34 -32.06 -28.27
C THR A 266 11.98 -30.84 -28.91
N CYS A 267 11.35 -30.21 -29.90
CA CYS A 267 11.82 -28.99 -30.53
C CYS A 267 12.00 -27.86 -29.51
N ALA A 268 11.16 -27.78 -28.48
CA ALA A 268 11.27 -26.77 -27.40
C ALA A 268 12.51 -27.00 -26.52
N GLN A 269 12.77 -28.27 -26.14
CA GLN A 269 13.96 -28.64 -25.38
C GLN A 269 15.24 -28.41 -26.18
N GLN A 270 15.25 -28.72 -27.49
CA GLN A 270 16.39 -28.45 -28.37
C GLN A 270 16.70 -26.95 -28.45
N ARG A 271 15.66 -26.11 -28.65
CA ARG A 271 15.85 -24.65 -28.65
C ARG A 271 16.38 -24.13 -27.33
N ALA A 272 15.79 -24.54 -26.21
CA ALA A 272 16.24 -24.15 -24.89
C ALA A 272 17.69 -24.56 -24.64
N TRP A 273 18.08 -25.78 -25.01
CA TRP A 273 19.45 -26.24 -24.93
C TRP A 273 20.40 -25.40 -25.81
N GLN A 274 20.05 -25.13 -27.05
CA GLN A 274 20.89 -24.33 -27.96
C GLN A 274 21.11 -22.92 -27.41
N GLU A 275 20.09 -22.29 -26.85
CA GLU A 275 20.22 -20.97 -26.23
C GLU A 275 21.14 -20.99 -25.00
N ILE A 276 20.99 -22.02 -24.13
CA ILE A 276 21.85 -22.22 -22.97
C ILE A 276 23.29 -22.49 -23.41
N ALA A 277 23.47 -23.33 -24.42
CA ALA A 277 24.78 -23.67 -24.95
C ALA A 277 25.54 -22.44 -25.52
N ASN A 278 24.82 -21.58 -26.21
CA ASN A 278 25.34 -20.32 -26.72
C ASN A 278 25.76 -19.36 -25.58
N ASP A 279 24.94 -19.25 -24.54
CA ASP A 279 25.30 -18.41 -23.38
C ASP A 279 26.48 -18.96 -22.60
N LEU A 280 26.58 -20.28 -22.42
CA LEU A 280 27.73 -20.94 -21.76
C LEU A 280 29.05 -20.78 -22.54
N ALA A 281 28.98 -20.60 -23.86
CA ALA A 281 30.13 -20.29 -24.70
C ALA A 281 30.56 -18.80 -24.63
N GLY A 282 29.79 -17.96 -23.94
CA GLY A 282 30.11 -16.55 -23.72
C GLY A 282 31.10 -16.35 -22.57
N ALA A 283 31.76 -15.19 -22.56
CA ALA A 283 32.72 -14.79 -21.51
C ALA A 283 32.03 -14.19 -20.27
N HIS A 284 30.69 -14.21 -20.20
CA HIS A 284 29.90 -13.64 -19.12
C HIS A 284 29.06 -14.69 -18.41
N PRO A 285 28.77 -14.55 -17.10
CA PRO A 285 27.89 -15.48 -16.39
C PRO A 285 26.49 -15.54 -17.02
N MET A 286 26.08 -16.76 -17.36
CA MET A 286 24.70 -17.00 -17.80
C MET A 286 23.73 -16.86 -16.62
N GLN A 287 22.58 -16.25 -16.88
CA GLN A 287 21.44 -16.26 -15.96
C GLN A 287 20.16 -16.49 -16.77
N ARG A 288 19.65 -17.72 -16.72
CA ARG A 288 18.40 -18.10 -17.39
C ARG A 288 17.45 -18.77 -16.42
N LEU A 289 16.19 -18.49 -16.55
CA LEU A 289 15.12 -19.22 -15.90
C LEU A 289 14.54 -20.23 -16.91
N LEU A 290 14.72 -21.52 -16.66
CA LEU A 290 14.10 -22.57 -17.44
C LEU A 290 12.71 -22.88 -16.86
N GLN A 291 11.67 -22.46 -17.56
CA GLN A 291 10.27 -22.64 -17.16
C GLN A 291 9.57 -23.66 -18.04
N GLY A 292 8.68 -24.45 -17.46
CA GLY A 292 7.85 -25.45 -18.14
C GLY A 292 7.02 -26.22 -17.14
N ASP A 293 6.00 -26.93 -17.60
CA ASP A 293 5.12 -27.76 -16.78
C ASP A 293 5.84 -28.91 -16.08
N VAL A 294 5.19 -29.50 -15.08
CA VAL A 294 5.67 -30.73 -14.44
C VAL A 294 5.73 -31.84 -15.50
N GLY A 295 6.87 -32.54 -15.59
CA GLY A 295 7.07 -33.56 -16.61
C GLY A 295 7.54 -33.04 -17.98
N SER A 296 7.72 -31.72 -18.19
CA SER A 296 8.19 -31.17 -19.46
C SER A 296 9.65 -31.49 -19.79
N GLY A 297 10.37 -32.20 -18.92
CA GLY A 297 11.76 -32.61 -19.11
C GLY A 297 12.79 -31.51 -18.88
N LYS A 298 12.51 -30.52 -18.00
CA LYS A 298 13.48 -29.49 -17.61
C LYS A 298 14.82 -30.06 -17.12
N THR A 299 14.75 -31.20 -16.42
CA THR A 299 15.93 -31.87 -15.85
C THR A 299 16.92 -32.32 -16.93
N ILE A 300 16.44 -32.78 -18.10
CA ILE A 300 17.36 -33.19 -19.17
C ILE A 300 18.10 -32.00 -19.77
N VAL A 301 17.45 -30.85 -19.91
CA VAL A 301 18.10 -29.63 -20.39
C VAL A 301 19.14 -29.14 -19.38
N ALA A 302 18.84 -29.20 -18.08
CA ALA A 302 19.80 -28.90 -17.03
C ALA A 302 20.99 -29.87 -17.02
N ALA A 303 20.74 -31.18 -17.21
CA ALA A 303 21.80 -32.19 -17.29
C ALA A 303 22.74 -31.93 -18.45
N LEU A 304 22.25 -31.51 -19.62
CA LEU A 304 23.11 -31.15 -20.76
C LEU A 304 24.01 -29.96 -20.42
N ALA A 305 23.54 -28.96 -19.70
CA ALA A 305 24.36 -27.85 -19.24
C ALA A 305 25.42 -28.27 -18.23
N MET A 306 25.07 -29.15 -17.28
CA MET A 306 26.03 -29.73 -16.33
C MET A 306 27.11 -30.54 -17.03
N LEU A 307 26.77 -31.34 -18.04
CA LEU A 307 27.74 -32.11 -18.81
C LEU A 307 28.69 -31.21 -19.59
N ARG A 308 28.24 -30.09 -20.16
CA ARG A 308 29.10 -29.08 -20.79
C ARG A 308 30.12 -28.50 -19.79
N ALA A 309 29.67 -28.21 -18.56
CA ALA A 309 30.60 -27.77 -17.52
C ALA A 309 31.64 -28.84 -17.16
N ALA A 310 31.21 -30.11 -17.01
CA ALA A 310 32.09 -31.22 -16.69
C ALA A 310 33.12 -31.48 -17.78
N GLU A 311 32.82 -31.34 -19.08
CA GLU A 311 33.76 -31.44 -20.20
C GLU A 311 34.87 -30.40 -20.12
N HIS A 312 34.66 -29.31 -19.41
CA HIS A 312 35.67 -28.25 -19.19
C HIS A 312 36.34 -28.36 -17.81
N GLY A 313 36.14 -29.47 -17.10
CA GLY A 313 36.70 -29.69 -15.76
C GLY A 313 36.07 -28.82 -14.68
N ALA A 314 34.92 -28.19 -14.96
CA ALA A 314 34.17 -27.41 -13.99
C ALA A 314 33.14 -28.31 -13.24
N GLN A 315 32.80 -27.89 -12.03
CA GLN A 315 31.75 -28.55 -11.23
C GLN A 315 30.39 -27.89 -11.47
N ALA A 316 29.33 -28.70 -11.44
CA ALA A 316 27.95 -28.26 -11.48
C ALA A 316 27.23 -28.77 -10.22
N ALA A 317 26.36 -27.92 -9.63
CA ALA A 317 25.58 -28.22 -8.43
C ALA A 317 24.07 -27.95 -8.66
#